data_e8efd872c0e3221de822427e7e469dc4
#
_entry.id   e8efd872c0e3221de822427e7e469dc4
#
_cell.length_a   1.000
_cell.length_b   1.000
_cell.length_c   1.000
_cell.angle_alpha   90.00
_cell.angle_beta   90.00
_cell.angle_gamma   90.00
#
_symmetry.space_group_name_H-M   'P 1'
#
loop_
_entity.id
_entity.type
_entity.pdbx_description
1 polymer ?
#
loop_
_entity_poly.entity_id
_entity_poly.type
_entity_poly.pdbx_seq_one_letter_code
_entity_poly.pdbx_strand_id
1 'polypeptide(L)'
;MKNEKISRRSFLKASAVASALGVMAAAPAAHAAGADEAAAQIEEENCLLKKPKYIFLFIGDGMGTAQIQSARFYKGTVDNNGAVTEADLSFTSFPQVGSVTTYDSTSFCPDSASTATSIATGHKTESGVINMCPWTRDVPYETIAE
;
A
#
# COMPACT_ATOMS: atom_id res chain seq x y z
N MET A 1 7.56 11.15 -36.02
CA MET A 1 8.09 10.91 -34.66
C MET A 1 7.29 9.75 -34.07
N LYS A 2 7.94 8.59 -33.85
CA LYS A 2 7.27 7.41 -33.24
C LYS A 2 7.17 7.63 -31.75
N ASN A 3 5.94 7.66 -31.21
CA ASN A 3 5.69 7.62 -29.77
C ASN A 3 5.97 6.22 -29.25
N GLU A 4 7.15 5.99 -28.71
CA GLU A 4 7.43 4.78 -27.95
C GLU A 4 6.76 4.88 -26.59
N LYS A 5 5.79 4.00 -26.36
CA LYS A 5 5.14 3.85 -25.06
C LYS A 5 6.15 3.25 -24.09
N ILE A 6 6.60 4.03 -23.12
CA ILE A 6 7.47 3.56 -22.04
C ILE A 6 6.67 2.57 -21.19
N SER A 7 7.12 1.34 -21.13
CA SER A 7 6.52 0.29 -20.30
C SER A 7 6.74 0.61 -18.83
N ARG A 8 5.76 0.26 -17.97
CA ARG A 8 5.86 0.41 -16.50
C ARG A 8 7.12 -0.25 -15.92
N ARG A 9 7.54 -1.37 -16.52
CA ARG A 9 8.79 -2.07 -16.17
C ARG A 9 10.04 -1.27 -16.51
N SER A 10 10.03 -0.51 -17.60
CA SER A 10 11.16 0.34 -18.03
C SER A 10 11.24 1.60 -17.15
N PHE A 11 10.11 2.14 -16.71
CA PHE A 11 10.08 3.29 -15.80
C PHE A 11 10.65 2.93 -14.41
N LEU A 12 10.26 1.79 -13.86
CA LEU A 12 10.79 1.31 -12.57
C LEU A 12 12.29 0.99 -12.61
N LYS A 13 12.79 0.47 -13.74
CA LYS A 13 14.23 0.25 -13.93
C LYS A 13 15.02 1.56 -14.07
N ALA A 14 14.46 2.56 -14.72
CA ALA A 14 15.11 3.86 -14.89
C ALA A 14 15.17 4.65 -13.58
N SER A 15 14.14 4.59 -12.73
CA SER A 15 14.15 5.24 -11.42
C SER A 15 15.15 4.60 -10.44
N ALA A 16 15.31 3.28 -10.49
CA ALA A 16 16.30 2.58 -9.65
C ALA A 16 17.75 2.92 -10.04
N VAL A 17 18.04 3.15 -11.32
CA VAL A 17 19.39 3.53 -11.78
C VAL A 17 19.71 4.99 -11.49
N ALA A 18 18.71 5.88 -11.51
CA ALA A 18 18.92 7.30 -11.21
C ALA A 18 19.24 7.55 -9.72
N SER A 19 18.71 6.75 -8.81
CA SER A 19 19.03 6.85 -7.37
C SER A 19 20.42 6.29 -7.03
N ALA A 20 20.93 5.32 -7.80
CA ALA A 20 22.26 4.74 -7.58
C ALA A 20 23.42 5.63 -8.08
N LEU A 21 23.16 6.55 -9.02
CA LEU A 21 24.19 7.45 -9.59
C LEU A 21 24.32 8.80 -8.84
N GLY A 22 23.42 9.13 -7.92
CA GLY A 22 23.41 10.40 -7.18
C GLY A 22 24.32 10.44 -5.94
N VAL A 23 24.94 9.35 -5.54
CA VAL A 23 25.70 9.25 -4.27
C VAL A 23 27.23 9.24 -4.44
N MET A 24 27.75 9.36 -5.66
CA MET A 24 29.21 9.30 -5.91
C MET A 24 29.88 10.66 -6.15
N ALA A 25 29.54 11.69 -5.40
CA ALA A 25 30.34 12.92 -5.44
C ALA A 25 30.30 13.64 -4.08
N ALA A 26 31.05 13.18 -3.12
CA ALA A 26 31.75 13.95 -2.09
C ALA A 26 32.23 13.04 -0.95
N ALA A 27 33.47 12.60 -0.99
CA ALA A 27 34.15 12.15 0.22
C ALA A 27 35.02 13.28 0.75
N PRO A 28 34.99 13.55 2.06
CA PRO A 28 36.22 13.56 2.80
C PRO A 28 36.20 12.55 3.95
N ALA A 29 37.37 12.00 4.19
CA ALA A 29 37.68 11.01 5.20
C ALA A 29 37.26 11.45 6.62
N ALA A 30 36.48 10.61 7.31
CA ALA A 30 36.56 10.49 8.77
C ALA A 30 35.62 9.37 9.30
N HIS A 31 36.21 8.48 10.08
CA HIS A 31 35.70 7.70 11.19
C HIS A 31 34.95 6.38 10.91
N ALA A 32 35.47 5.34 11.54
CA ALA A 32 35.04 3.95 11.57
C ALA A 32 33.64 3.69 12.21
N ALA A 33 32.86 4.70 12.48
CA ALA A 33 31.48 4.58 12.96
C ALA A 33 30.44 4.46 11.82
N GLY A 34 30.83 4.70 10.58
CA GLY A 34 29.91 4.67 9.42
C GLY A 34 29.75 3.32 8.75
N ALA A 35 30.54 2.31 9.12
CA ALA A 35 30.46 0.99 8.46
C ALA A 35 29.24 0.19 8.89
N ASP A 36 28.83 0.27 10.15
CA ASP A 36 27.67 -0.44 10.64
C ASP A 36 26.35 0.19 10.19
N GLU A 37 26.32 1.52 10.05
CA GLU A 37 25.16 2.24 9.54
C GLU A 37 24.98 2.05 8.03
N ALA A 38 26.08 2.01 7.28
CA ALA A 38 26.07 1.69 5.86
C ALA A 38 25.70 0.21 5.60
N ALA A 39 26.14 -0.71 6.45
CA ALA A 39 25.77 -2.12 6.38
C ALA A 39 24.27 -2.32 6.69
N ALA A 40 23.74 -1.63 7.69
CA ALA A 40 22.31 -1.64 8.00
C ALA A 40 21.46 -1.09 6.84
N GLN A 41 21.89 -0.01 6.18
CA GLN A 41 21.22 0.54 5.01
C GLN A 41 21.25 -0.41 3.81
N ILE A 42 22.36 -1.13 3.59
CA ILE A 42 22.47 -2.14 2.53
C ILE A 42 21.59 -3.36 2.83
N GLU A 43 21.44 -3.75 4.09
CA GLU A 43 20.52 -4.83 4.47
C GLU A 43 19.05 -4.43 4.30
N GLU A 44 18.70 -3.19 4.60
CA GLU A 44 17.37 -2.64 4.41
C GLU A 44 17.02 -2.54 2.89
N GLU A 45 17.94 -2.08 2.07
CA GLU A 45 17.77 -2.02 0.62
C GLU A 45 17.70 -3.44 -0.02
N ASN A 46 18.45 -4.40 0.49
CA ASN A 46 18.36 -5.81 0.10
C ASN A 46 17.05 -6.48 0.56
N CYS A 47 16.46 -6.03 1.66
CA CYS A 47 15.17 -6.49 2.11
C CYS A 47 14.05 -6.06 1.15
N LEU A 48 14.12 -4.86 0.59
CA LEU A 48 13.16 -4.35 -0.40
C LEU A 48 13.24 -5.08 -1.76
N LEU A 49 14.36 -5.72 -2.06
CA LEU A 49 14.58 -6.47 -3.31
C LEU A 49 14.20 -7.97 -3.20
N LYS A 50 13.96 -8.47 -2.00
CA LYS A 50 13.54 -9.86 -1.79
C LYS A 50 12.05 -9.99 -2.09
N LYS A 51 11.71 -10.86 -3.05
CA LYS A 51 10.31 -11.20 -3.30
C LYS A 51 9.72 -11.86 -2.04
N PRO A 52 8.61 -11.36 -1.52
CA PRO A 52 7.95 -11.98 -0.37
C PRO A 52 7.49 -13.39 -0.76
N LYS A 53 7.64 -14.35 0.16
CA LYS A 53 7.11 -15.72 -0.03
C LYS A 53 5.60 -15.77 0.18
N TYR A 54 5.10 -14.93 1.07
CA TYR A 54 3.69 -14.88 1.45
C TYR A 54 3.27 -13.42 1.57
N ILE A 55 2.07 -13.12 1.08
CA ILE A 55 1.44 -11.82 1.22
C ILE A 55 0.09 -12.04 1.90
N PHE A 56 -0.14 -11.34 3.01
CA PHE A 56 -1.41 -11.38 3.74
C PHE A 56 -2.09 -10.02 3.58
N LEU A 57 -3.26 -10.00 2.96
CA LEU A 57 -4.07 -8.81 2.82
C LEU A 57 -5.23 -8.85 3.82
N PHE A 58 -5.29 -7.89 4.72
CA PHE A 58 -6.38 -7.72 5.67
C PHE A 58 -7.25 -6.55 5.23
N ILE A 59 -8.52 -6.80 5.02
CA ILE A 59 -9.49 -5.81 4.55
C ILE A 59 -10.50 -5.55 5.66
N GLY A 60 -10.58 -4.30 6.13
CA GLY A 60 -11.62 -3.84 7.03
C GLY A 60 -12.79 -3.30 6.22
N ASP A 61 -13.85 -4.09 6.05
CA ASP A 61 -15.02 -3.66 5.31
C ASP A 61 -15.77 -2.54 6.06
N GLY A 62 -16.02 -1.44 5.36
CA GLY A 62 -16.62 -0.22 5.94
C GLY A 62 -15.74 0.49 6.97
N MET A 63 -14.48 0.09 7.15
CA MET A 63 -13.57 0.63 8.15
C MET A 63 -12.86 1.88 7.62
N GLY A 64 -13.30 3.03 8.06
CA GLY A 64 -12.64 4.31 7.82
C GLY A 64 -11.82 4.79 9.02
N THR A 65 -11.22 5.96 8.89
CA THR A 65 -10.41 6.57 9.96
C THR A 65 -11.20 6.82 11.25
N ALA A 66 -12.50 7.10 11.14
CA ALA A 66 -13.37 7.31 12.31
C ALA A 66 -13.54 6.03 13.15
N GLN A 67 -13.69 4.88 12.50
CA GLN A 67 -13.80 3.58 13.16
C GLN A 67 -12.49 3.19 13.84
N ILE A 68 -11.37 3.41 13.17
CA ILE A 68 -10.04 3.17 13.74
C ILE A 68 -9.82 4.06 14.97
N GLN A 69 -10.11 5.34 14.88
CA GLN A 69 -9.95 6.28 15.98
C GLN A 69 -10.83 5.92 17.18
N SER A 70 -12.11 5.57 16.92
CA SER A 70 -13.03 5.12 17.96
C SER A 70 -12.52 3.86 18.67
N ALA A 71 -11.99 2.90 17.92
CA ALA A 71 -11.41 1.68 18.49
C ALA A 71 -10.19 1.97 19.37
N ARG A 72 -9.32 2.89 18.96
CA ARG A 72 -8.15 3.31 19.72
C ARG A 72 -8.54 3.96 21.05
N PHE A 73 -9.51 4.86 21.04
CA PHE A 73 -10.00 5.51 22.25
C PHE A 73 -10.73 4.53 23.17
N TYR A 74 -11.61 3.69 22.61
CA TYR A 74 -12.32 2.68 23.40
C TYR A 74 -11.33 1.74 24.09
N LYS A 75 -10.41 1.16 23.33
CA LYS A 75 -9.40 0.25 23.89
C LYS A 75 -8.55 0.95 24.96
N GLY A 76 -8.05 2.15 24.69
CA GLY A 76 -7.23 2.89 25.63
C GLY A 76 -7.96 3.21 26.93
N THR A 77 -9.23 3.58 26.86
CA THR A 77 -10.06 3.88 28.03
C THR A 77 -10.36 2.62 28.85
N VAL A 78 -10.71 1.52 28.19
CA VAL A 78 -10.97 0.22 28.86
C VAL A 78 -9.73 -0.30 29.56
N ASP A 79 -8.60 -0.33 28.87
CA ASP A 79 -7.32 -0.83 29.40
C ASP A 79 -6.78 0.02 30.57
N ASN A 80 -7.24 1.28 30.69
CA ASN A 80 -6.81 2.21 31.74
C ASN A 80 -7.92 2.57 32.72
N ASN A 81 -8.84 1.64 33.00
CA ASN A 81 -9.89 1.76 34.03
C ASN A 81 -10.76 3.03 33.91
N GLY A 82 -11.07 3.45 32.70
CA GLY A 82 -11.91 4.61 32.42
C GLY A 82 -11.14 5.93 32.25
N ALA A 83 -9.82 5.93 32.36
CA ALA A 83 -9.03 7.12 32.07
C ALA A 83 -9.03 7.41 30.55
N VAL A 84 -9.10 8.70 30.19
CA VAL A 84 -9.06 9.13 28.78
C VAL A 84 -7.67 8.88 28.22
N THR A 85 -7.54 7.79 27.50
CA THR A 85 -6.26 7.31 26.95
C THR A 85 -6.48 6.76 25.54
N GLU A 86 -5.52 6.97 24.67
CA GLU A 86 -5.48 6.36 23.34
C GLU A 86 -4.58 5.11 23.38
N ALA A 87 -5.01 4.02 22.74
CA ALA A 87 -4.20 2.82 22.58
C ALA A 87 -3.82 2.61 21.12
N ASP A 88 -2.67 2.00 20.89
CA ASP A 88 -2.30 1.55 19.55
C ASP A 88 -3.01 0.24 19.18
N LEU A 89 -3.42 0.14 17.93
CA LEU A 89 -3.84 -1.10 17.31
C LEU A 89 -2.65 -1.68 16.53
N SER A 90 -2.57 -3.00 16.42
CA SER A 90 -1.42 -3.68 15.83
C SER A 90 -1.06 -3.18 14.43
N PHE A 91 -2.07 -2.87 13.61
CA PHE A 91 -1.85 -2.39 12.24
C PHE A 91 -1.55 -0.89 12.14
N THR A 92 -1.81 -0.08 13.19
CA THR A 92 -1.46 1.35 13.19
C THR A 92 0.02 1.60 13.41
N SER A 93 0.76 0.58 13.81
CA SER A 93 2.22 0.62 14.02
C SER A 93 3.03 0.12 12.82
N PHE A 94 2.40 -0.16 11.69
CA PHE A 94 3.12 -0.60 10.51
C PHE A 94 4.00 0.51 9.95
N PRO A 95 5.23 0.19 9.49
CA PRO A 95 6.22 1.19 9.08
C PRO A 95 5.84 1.93 7.80
N GLN A 96 4.95 1.35 6.98
CA GLN A 96 4.49 1.95 5.73
C GLN A 96 3.01 2.28 5.81
N VAL A 97 2.68 3.50 5.40
CA VAL A 97 1.30 4.01 5.39
C VAL A 97 0.98 4.53 3.99
N GLY A 98 -0.24 4.26 3.54
CA GLY A 98 -0.76 4.79 2.29
C GLY A 98 -2.22 5.18 2.44
N SER A 99 -2.74 5.88 1.44
CA SER A 99 -4.16 6.19 1.33
C SER A 99 -4.70 5.72 0.00
N VAL A 100 -5.98 5.38 -0.03
CA VAL A 100 -6.69 4.92 -1.21
C VAL A 100 -8.03 5.63 -1.33
N THR A 101 -8.45 5.89 -2.56
CA THR A 101 -9.79 6.36 -2.88
C THR A 101 -10.65 5.18 -3.29
N THR A 102 -11.84 5.06 -2.73
CA THR A 102 -12.67 3.86 -2.84
C THR A 102 -13.91 4.01 -3.72
N TYR A 103 -14.14 5.16 -4.37
CA TYR A 103 -15.29 5.38 -5.25
C TYR A 103 -15.37 4.30 -6.35
N ASP A 104 -16.59 3.90 -6.74
CA ASP A 104 -16.83 2.98 -7.85
C ASP A 104 -17.12 3.72 -9.18
N SER A 105 -17.55 3.01 -10.23
CA SER A 105 -17.82 3.62 -11.54
C SER A 105 -19.11 4.44 -11.56
N THR A 106 -19.98 4.31 -10.58
CA THR A 106 -21.31 4.93 -10.53
C THR A 106 -21.55 5.77 -9.28
N SER A 107 -20.76 5.61 -8.21
CA SER A 107 -20.99 6.25 -6.92
C SER A 107 -19.70 6.68 -6.23
N PHE A 108 -19.75 7.83 -5.55
CA PHE A 108 -18.70 8.24 -4.62
C PHE A 108 -18.75 7.48 -3.28
N CYS A 109 -19.88 6.84 -2.97
CA CYS A 109 -20.07 5.97 -1.82
C CYS A 109 -20.23 4.52 -2.32
N PRO A 110 -19.15 3.81 -2.56
CA PRO A 110 -19.18 2.46 -3.11
C PRO A 110 -19.70 1.47 -2.08
N ASP A 111 -20.09 0.31 -2.58
CA ASP A 111 -20.43 -0.84 -1.74
C ASP A 111 -19.27 -1.85 -1.66
N SER A 112 -19.47 -2.90 -0.85
CA SER A 112 -18.47 -3.96 -0.67
C SER A 112 -18.23 -4.76 -1.95
N ALA A 113 -19.24 -4.92 -2.81
CA ALA A 113 -19.15 -5.68 -4.06
C ALA A 113 -18.21 -5.00 -5.06
N SER A 114 -18.43 -3.72 -5.32
CA SER A 114 -17.62 -2.93 -6.25
C SER A 114 -16.19 -2.72 -5.76
N THR A 115 -16.00 -2.52 -4.43
CA THR A 115 -14.66 -2.37 -3.86
C THR A 115 -13.89 -3.68 -3.81
N ALA A 116 -14.54 -4.81 -3.53
CA ALA A 116 -13.91 -6.13 -3.64
C ALA A 116 -13.43 -6.41 -5.06
N THR A 117 -14.23 -6.08 -6.06
CA THR A 117 -13.83 -6.17 -7.47
C THR A 117 -12.60 -5.32 -7.74
N SER A 118 -12.58 -4.08 -7.28
CA SER A 118 -11.44 -3.17 -7.51
C SER A 118 -10.14 -3.68 -6.88
N ILE A 119 -10.21 -4.27 -5.69
CA ILE A 119 -9.06 -4.85 -5.00
C ILE A 119 -8.57 -6.10 -5.73
N ALA A 120 -9.49 -6.97 -6.14
CA ALA A 120 -9.14 -8.25 -6.76
C ALA A 120 -8.65 -8.14 -8.20
N THR A 121 -9.11 -7.14 -8.95
CA THR A 121 -8.88 -7.05 -10.40
C THR A 121 -8.12 -5.81 -10.84
N GLY A 122 -8.05 -4.78 -9.99
CA GLY A 122 -7.53 -3.46 -10.36
C GLY A 122 -8.48 -2.63 -11.23
N HIS A 123 -9.71 -3.09 -11.45
CA HIS A 123 -10.73 -2.41 -12.26
C HIS A 123 -11.90 -1.97 -11.39
N LYS A 124 -12.52 -0.84 -11.75
CA LYS A 124 -13.76 -0.38 -11.12
C LYS A 124 -14.97 -0.96 -11.83
N THR A 125 -15.98 -1.33 -11.05
CA THR A 125 -17.30 -1.75 -11.55
C THR A 125 -18.40 -0.89 -10.93
N GLU A 126 -19.65 -1.17 -11.23
CA GLU A 126 -20.82 -0.50 -10.67
C GLU A 126 -21.11 -1.00 -9.25
N SER A 127 -21.80 -0.18 -8.44
CA SER A 127 -22.33 -0.60 -7.15
C SER A 127 -23.18 -1.86 -7.30
N GLY A 128 -23.02 -2.82 -6.37
CA GLY A 128 -23.73 -4.10 -6.36
C GLY A 128 -23.20 -5.15 -7.35
N VAL A 129 -22.16 -4.85 -8.11
CA VAL A 129 -21.61 -5.74 -9.13
C VAL A 129 -20.28 -6.35 -8.67
N ILE A 130 -20.14 -7.66 -8.83
CA ILE A 130 -18.92 -8.41 -8.52
C ILE A 130 -18.28 -8.91 -9.81
N ASN A 131 -17.02 -8.56 -10.00
CA ASN A 131 -16.11 -9.07 -11.03
C ASN A 131 -16.64 -8.98 -12.48
N MET A 132 -17.43 -7.97 -12.81
CA MET A 132 -17.94 -7.75 -14.15
C MET A 132 -17.60 -6.36 -14.66
N CYS A 133 -17.39 -6.27 -15.98
CA CYS A 133 -17.24 -5.01 -16.67
C CYS A 133 -18.53 -4.17 -16.53
N PRO A 134 -18.47 -2.89 -16.10
CA PRO A 134 -19.65 -2.08 -15.86
C PRO A 134 -20.53 -1.86 -17.09
N TRP A 135 -19.94 -1.90 -18.26
CA TRP A 135 -20.64 -1.56 -19.50
C TRP A 135 -21.28 -2.75 -20.20
N THR A 136 -20.71 -3.94 -20.06
CA THR A 136 -21.17 -5.15 -20.75
C THR A 136 -21.80 -6.16 -19.81
N ARG A 137 -21.40 -6.20 -18.52
CA ARG A 137 -21.88 -7.10 -17.46
C ARG A 137 -21.79 -8.60 -17.77
N ASP A 138 -21.25 -8.96 -18.92
CA ASP A 138 -21.07 -10.32 -19.42
C ASP A 138 -19.60 -10.71 -19.55
N VAL A 139 -18.70 -9.76 -19.34
CA VAL A 139 -17.26 -9.97 -19.39
C VAL A 139 -16.68 -9.90 -17.98
N PRO A 140 -16.24 -11.01 -17.38
CA PRO A 140 -15.55 -10.99 -16.11
C PRO A 140 -14.14 -10.41 -16.27
N TYR A 141 -13.62 -9.85 -15.20
CA TYR A 141 -12.21 -9.47 -15.13
C TYR A 141 -11.37 -10.63 -14.59
N GLU A 142 -10.14 -10.72 -15.04
CA GLU A 142 -9.12 -11.59 -14.43
C GLU A 142 -8.78 -11.08 -13.03
N THR A 143 -8.68 -11.96 -12.07
CA THR A 143 -8.39 -11.63 -10.67
C THR A 143 -6.94 -11.89 -10.32
N ILE A 144 -6.47 -11.34 -9.20
CA ILE A 144 -5.12 -11.62 -8.68
C ILE A 144 -4.93 -13.08 -8.22
N ALA A 145 -6.00 -13.87 -8.16
CA ALA A 145 -5.98 -15.28 -7.76
C ALA A 145 -5.84 -16.24 -8.96
N GLU A 146 -5.94 -15.77 -10.18
CA GLU A 146 -5.75 -16.49 -11.43
C GLU A 146 -4.36 -16.26 -11.99
#